data_0c02b3502b813f77fd01666428844bfe
#
_entry.id   0c02b3502b813f77fd01666428844bfe
#
_cell.length_a   1.000
_cell.length_b   1.000
_cell.length_c   1.000
_cell.angle_alpha   90.00
_cell.angle_beta   90.00
_cell.angle_gamma   90.00
#
_symmetry.space_group_name_H-M   'P 1'
#
loop_
_entity.id
_entity.type
_entity.pdbx_description
1 polymer ?
#
loop_
_entity_poly.entity_id
_entity_poly.type
_entity_poly.pdbx_seq_one_letter_code
_entity_poly.pdbx_strand_id
1 'polypeptide(L)'
;MSGQDVKRGTFSHRHAVLFDSETNAQYNRLSRLSKDQGAFRIFNSLLSEFAVLGFEYGFSLATPHALNIWEAQFGDFYNGAQTIIDQYIMSAESKWNRQSGLVLLLPHGYEGQGPEHSSARLERFLQNCAEMNWIIANVTQPANFFHLLRRQLAFPFRKPLVVMSPKSMLRHPECVSPLKDFVGATKFKELIDDPEISAKNGKKVFRVIFCSGKIYYDLAARKKEEKRDDIAIIRLEQLYPLPEKQIRELLEKKYTGAMEICWVQEEPVNMGAWRHVSFSLPDIPFRLISRRRAASPATGFKKRHDEEQEIIISVAFEKK
;
A
#
# COMPACT_ATOMS: atom_id res chain seq x y z
N MET A 1 -8.52 -0.48 -17.10
CA MET A 1 -7.87 -1.39 -16.14
C MET A 1 -7.57 -2.70 -16.81
N SER A 2 -6.35 -3.23 -16.65
CA SER A 2 -5.96 -4.53 -17.17
C SER A 2 -5.14 -5.32 -16.14
N GLY A 3 -4.97 -6.61 -16.39
CA GLY A 3 -4.23 -7.55 -15.56
C GLY A 3 -4.84 -8.93 -15.62
N GLN A 4 -4.17 -9.90 -15.02
CA GLN A 4 -4.67 -11.29 -14.98
C GLN A 4 -5.87 -11.38 -14.05
N ASP A 5 -6.98 -11.93 -14.55
CA ASP A 5 -8.22 -12.14 -13.81
C ASP A 5 -8.83 -10.87 -13.17
N VAL A 6 -8.55 -9.68 -13.69
CA VAL A 6 -9.04 -8.42 -13.10
C VAL A 6 -10.55 -8.23 -13.18
N LYS A 7 -11.24 -8.84 -14.14
CA LYS A 7 -12.71 -8.76 -14.24
C LYS A 7 -13.39 -9.31 -12.99
N ARG A 8 -12.90 -10.40 -12.43
CA ARG A 8 -13.33 -10.98 -11.16
C ARG A 8 -12.54 -10.43 -9.98
N GLY A 9 -11.26 -10.18 -10.18
CA GLY A 9 -10.23 -9.99 -9.18
C GLY A 9 -9.70 -11.34 -8.68
N THR A 10 -8.38 -11.50 -8.59
CA THR A 10 -7.71 -12.74 -8.17
C THR A 10 -8.30 -13.30 -6.86
N PHE A 11 -8.69 -12.44 -5.94
CA PHE A 11 -9.27 -12.80 -4.64
C PHE A 11 -10.80 -12.82 -4.64
N SER A 12 -11.45 -12.92 -5.81
CA SER A 12 -12.92 -12.89 -5.97
C SER A 12 -13.57 -11.69 -5.28
N HIS A 13 -12.96 -10.53 -5.40
CA HIS A 13 -13.36 -9.31 -4.68
C HIS A 13 -14.02 -8.25 -5.55
N ARG A 14 -13.88 -8.34 -6.88
CA ARG A 14 -14.36 -7.28 -7.77
C ARG A 14 -15.64 -7.64 -8.51
N HIS A 15 -15.67 -8.76 -9.22
CA HIS A 15 -16.80 -9.17 -10.06
C HIS A 15 -17.38 -8.00 -10.89
N ALA A 16 -16.49 -7.26 -11.58
CA ALA A 16 -16.89 -6.11 -12.38
C ALA A 16 -17.73 -6.51 -13.59
N VAL A 17 -17.48 -7.70 -14.13
CA VAL A 17 -18.21 -8.27 -15.26
C VAL A 17 -18.88 -9.55 -14.81
N LEU A 18 -20.18 -9.63 -14.99
CA LEU A 18 -20.99 -10.83 -14.81
C LEU A 18 -21.25 -11.48 -16.16
N PHE A 19 -21.38 -12.81 -16.14
CA PHE A 19 -21.65 -13.62 -17.33
C PHE A 19 -22.99 -14.32 -17.13
N ASP A 20 -23.84 -14.25 -18.13
CA ASP A 20 -25.06 -15.04 -18.18
C ASP A 20 -24.73 -16.53 -18.36
N SER A 21 -25.30 -17.38 -17.55
CA SER A 21 -24.95 -18.80 -17.51
C SER A 21 -25.44 -19.58 -18.75
N GLU A 22 -26.40 -19.07 -19.48
CA GLU A 22 -26.99 -19.75 -20.67
C GLU A 22 -26.40 -19.19 -21.96
N THR A 23 -26.31 -17.88 -22.07
CA THR A 23 -25.95 -17.18 -23.31
C THR A 23 -24.50 -16.69 -23.33
N ASN A 24 -23.78 -16.73 -22.19
CA ASN A 24 -22.46 -16.15 -21.99
C ASN A 24 -22.42 -14.62 -22.28
N ALA A 25 -23.56 -13.96 -22.27
CA ALA A 25 -23.62 -12.52 -22.44
C ALA A 25 -22.95 -11.81 -21.25
N GLN A 26 -22.17 -10.78 -21.54
CA GLN A 26 -21.42 -10.04 -20.53
C GLN A 26 -22.17 -8.79 -20.08
N TYR A 27 -22.24 -8.60 -18.78
CA TYR A 27 -22.76 -7.40 -18.15
C TYR A 27 -21.66 -6.73 -17.29
N ASN A 28 -21.15 -5.58 -17.77
CA ASN A 28 -20.21 -4.77 -17.00
C ASN A 28 -20.99 -3.78 -16.11
N ARG A 29 -21.11 -4.13 -14.82
CA ARG A 29 -21.88 -3.36 -13.85
C ARG A 29 -21.30 -1.98 -13.55
N LEU A 30 -19.97 -1.81 -13.63
CA LEU A 30 -19.31 -0.55 -13.32
C LEU A 30 -19.35 0.47 -14.47
N SER A 31 -19.73 0.05 -15.68
CA SER A 31 -19.91 0.95 -16.83
C SER A 31 -21.29 1.61 -16.89
N ARG A 32 -22.17 1.36 -15.90
CA ARG A 32 -23.57 1.78 -15.91
C ARG A 32 -24.03 2.36 -14.57
N LEU A 33 -23.14 3.03 -13.85
CA LEU A 33 -23.45 3.65 -12.55
C LEU A 33 -24.21 4.97 -12.71
N SER A 34 -23.92 5.72 -13.77
CA SER A 34 -24.56 7.00 -14.09
C SER A 34 -24.62 7.18 -15.60
N LYS A 35 -25.58 7.99 -16.06
CA LYS A 35 -25.70 8.36 -17.49
C LYS A 35 -24.52 9.20 -17.98
N ASP A 36 -23.95 10.01 -17.10
CA ASP A 36 -22.89 10.98 -17.40
C ASP A 36 -21.50 10.51 -17.00
N GLN A 37 -21.34 9.22 -16.64
CA GLN A 37 -20.04 8.71 -16.27
C GLN A 37 -19.11 8.55 -17.48
N GLY A 38 -17.79 8.73 -17.23
CA GLY A 38 -16.76 8.37 -18.19
C GLY A 38 -16.71 6.85 -18.48
N ALA A 39 -16.10 6.47 -19.57
CA ALA A 39 -16.00 5.07 -19.97
C ALA A 39 -15.18 4.26 -18.95
N PHE A 40 -15.77 3.19 -18.43
CA PHE A 40 -15.07 2.19 -17.63
C PHE A 40 -14.78 0.95 -18.48
N ARG A 41 -13.48 0.63 -18.62
CA ARG A 41 -13.01 -0.51 -19.40
C ARG A 41 -12.15 -1.42 -18.54
N ILE A 42 -12.39 -2.73 -18.59
CA ILE A 42 -11.66 -3.73 -17.81
C ILE A 42 -11.42 -4.99 -18.65
N PHE A 43 -10.16 -5.43 -18.70
CA PHE A 43 -9.74 -6.53 -19.56
C PHE A 43 -8.86 -7.51 -18.79
N ASN A 44 -9.19 -8.79 -18.82
CA ASN A 44 -8.25 -9.83 -18.43
C ASN A 44 -7.12 -9.84 -19.45
N SER A 45 -5.90 -9.71 -18.97
CA SER A 45 -4.71 -9.66 -19.82
C SER A 45 -4.19 -11.05 -20.18
N LEU A 46 -3.25 -11.06 -21.11
CA LEU A 46 -2.40 -12.21 -21.38
C LEU A 46 -1.48 -12.48 -20.17
N LEU A 47 -0.94 -13.69 -20.10
CA LEU A 47 0.05 -14.12 -19.10
C LEU A 47 1.44 -13.61 -19.50
N SER A 48 1.65 -12.30 -19.38
CA SER A 48 2.94 -11.65 -19.61
C SER A 48 2.96 -10.29 -18.95
N GLU A 49 3.55 -10.19 -17.79
CA GLU A 49 3.71 -8.93 -17.05
C GLU A 49 4.51 -7.92 -17.87
N PHE A 50 5.57 -8.36 -18.53
CA PHE A 50 6.41 -7.52 -19.39
C PHE A 50 5.60 -6.84 -20.50
N ALA A 51 4.88 -7.63 -21.29
CA ALA A 51 4.14 -7.12 -22.44
C ALA A 51 2.95 -6.23 -22.00
N VAL A 52 2.21 -6.67 -20.98
CA VAL A 52 1.02 -5.95 -20.51
C VAL A 52 1.39 -4.65 -19.82
N LEU A 53 2.40 -4.64 -18.96
CA LEU A 53 2.85 -3.40 -18.31
C LEU A 53 3.45 -2.42 -19.31
N GLY A 54 4.20 -2.92 -20.30
CA GLY A 54 4.72 -2.09 -21.39
C GLY A 54 3.61 -1.46 -22.23
N PHE A 55 2.55 -2.24 -22.53
CA PHE A 55 1.36 -1.73 -23.21
C PHE A 55 0.67 -0.63 -22.39
N GLU A 56 0.39 -0.89 -21.11
CA GLU A 56 -0.30 0.08 -20.24
C GLU A 56 0.51 1.35 -20.03
N TYR A 57 1.84 1.25 -19.95
CA TYR A 57 2.69 2.42 -19.93
C TYR A 57 2.52 3.27 -21.20
N GLY A 58 2.65 2.67 -22.39
CA GLY A 58 2.45 3.37 -23.67
C GLY A 58 1.05 3.96 -23.80
N PHE A 59 0.03 3.20 -23.39
CA PHE A 59 -1.37 3.64 -23.41
C PHE A 59 -1.58 4.85 -22.46
N SER A 60 -0.95 4.88 -21.30
CA SER A 60 -1.04 5.97 -20.34
C SER A 60 -0.47 7.29 -20.90
N LEU A 61 0.56 7.21 -21.73
CA LEU A 61 1.13 8.38 -22.41
C LEU A 61 0.19 8.95 -23.49
N ALA A 62 -0.54 8.07 -24.17
CA ALA A 62 -1.53 8.47 -25.20
C ALA A 62 -2.84 8.96 -24.59
N THR A 63 -3.17 8.59 -23.35
CA THR A 63 -4.42 8.93 -22.66
C THR A 63 -4.16 9.54 -21.27
N PRO A 64 -3.52 10.71 -21.17
CA PRO A 64 -3.07 11.27 -19.88
C PRO A 64 -4.22 11.71 -18.96
N HIS A 65 -5.44 11.82 -19.48
CA HIS A 65 -6.64 12.19 -18.72
C HIS A 65 -7.43 10.98 -18.20
N ALA A 66 -7.03 9.77 -18.56
CA ALA A 66 -7.64 8.54 -18.06
C ALA A 66 -6.89 8.01 -16.83
N LEU A 67 -7.62 7.35 -15.93
CA LEU A 67 -7.03 6.55 -14.86
C LEU A 67 -6.66 5.18 -15.42
N ASN A 68 -5.41 5.01 -15.82
CA ASN A 68 -4.89 3.76 -16.34
C ASN A 68 -4.34 2.91 -15.19
N ILE A 69 -4.84 1.68 -15.06
CA ILE A 69 -4.49 0.79 -13.95
C ILE A 69 -4.05 -0.56 -14.50
N TRP A 70 -2.88 -0.99 -14.13
CA TRP A 70 -2.44 -2.38 -14.24
C TRP A 70 -2.44 -3.05 -12.87
N GLU A 71 -3.10 -4.21 -12.73
CA GLU A 71 -3.08 -5.00 -11.52
C GLU A 71 -2.33 -6.31 -11.78
N ALA A 72 -1.26 -6.55 -11.03
CA ALA A 72 -0.61 -7.85 -11.00
C ALA A 72 -1.52 -8.88 -10.33
N GLN A 73 -1.45 -10.15 -10.73
CA GLN A 73 -2.20 -11.23 -10.08
C GLN A 73 -1.80 -11.38 -8.61
N PHE A 74 -0.49 -11.39 -8.34
CA PHE A 74 0.18 -11.14 -7.08
C PHE A 74 1.26 -10.10 -7.33
N GLY A 75 1.52 -9.26 -6.35
CA GLY A 75 2.55 -8.24 -6.49
C GLY A 75 3.94 -8.81 -6.76
N ASP A 76 4.22 -10.04 -6.26
CA ASP A 76 5.47 -10.77 -6.52
C ASP A 76 5.79 -10.89 -8.01
N PHE A 77 4.78 -11.02 -8.86
CA PHE A 77 4.98 -11.30 -10.29
C PHE A 77 5.36 -10.08 -11.13
N TYR A 78 5.34 -8.87 -10.54
CA TYR A 78 5.82 -7.68 -11.26
C TYR A 78 7.28 -7.81 -11.70
N ASN A 79 8.05 -8.69 -11.06
CA ASN A 79 9.45 -8.92 -11.38
C ASN A 79 9.67 -9.38 -12.83
N GLY A 80 8.68 -10.03 -13.44
CA GLY A 80 8.66 -10.35 -14.86
C GLY A 80 8.63 -9.11 -15.78
N ALA A 81 8.26 -7.95 -15.25
CA ALA A 81 8.24 -6.66 -15.95
C ALA A 81 9.32 -5.67 -15.45
N GLN A 82 10.32 -6.12 -14.71
CA GLN A 82 11.32 -5.25 -14.09
C GLN A 82 11.99 -4.30 -15.11
N THR A 83 12.27 -4.77 -16.30
CA THR A 83 12.86 -3.94 -17.37
C THR A 83 11.95 -2.76 -17.74
N ILE A 84 10.63 -2.98 -17.81
CA ILE A 84 9.66 -1.90 -18.11
C ILE A 84 9.64 -0.89 -16.95
N ILE A 85 9.74 -1.36 -15.72
CA ILE A 85 9.78 -0.49 -14.55
C ILE A 85 11.05 0.36 -14.57
N ASP A 86 12.22 -0.27 -14.68
CA ASP A 86 13.51 0.40 -14.57
C ASP A 86 13.80 1.36 -15.74
N GLN A 87 13.48 0.92 -16.94
CA GLN A 87 13.87 1.68 -18.14
C GLN A 87 12.84 2.72 -18.58
N TYR A 88 11.57 2.55 -18.21
CA TYR A 88 10.49 3.41 -18.69
C TYR A 88 9.74 4.08 -17.53
N ILE A 89 9.08 3.31 -16.64
CA ILE A 89 8.11 3.89 -15.70
C ILE A 89 8.79 4.82 -14.69
N MET A 90 9.87 4.38 -14.03
CA MET A 90 10.52 5.15 -12.98
C MET A 90 11.43 6.26 -13.50
N SER A 91 11.92 6.16 -14.74
CA SER A 91 13.00 7.00 -15.25
C SER A 91 12.62 7.84 -16.49
N ALA A 92 11.42 7.66 -17.05
CA ALA A 92 11.02 8.31 -18.30
C ALA A 92 10.96 9.84 -18.21
N GLU A 93 10.58 10.39 -17.06
CA GLU A 93 10.55 11.84 -16.87
C GLU A 93 11.95 12.43 -16.94
N SER A 94 12.90 11.87 -16.20
CA SER A 94 14.30 12.32 -16.23
C SER A 94 14.98 12.09 -17.59
N LYS A 95 14.72 10.95 -18.23
CA LYS A 95 15.35 10.60 -19.52
C LYS A 95 14.75 11.32 -20.71
N TRP A 96 13.43 11.53 -20.74
CA TRP A 96 12.70 11.93 -21.94
C TRP A 96 11.64 13.01 -21.72
N ASN A 97 11.53 13.58 -20.52
CA ASN A 97 10.45 14.48 -20.12
C ASN A 97 9.04 13.86 -20.36
N ARG A 98 8.91 12.56 -20.14
CA ARG A 98 7.64 11.83 -20.31
C ARG A 98 7.04 11.49 -18.96
N GLN A 99 5.89 12.08 -18.66
CA GLN A 99 5.12 11.82 -17.45
C GLN A 99 4.02 10.81 -17.74
N SER A 100 3.91 9.79 -16.91
CA SER A 100 2.85 8.78 -16.95
C SER A 100 2.02 8.85 -15.67
N GLY A 101 0.69 8.77 -15.80
CA GLY A 101 -0.22 8.64 -14.67
C GLY A 101 -0.60 7.18 -14.36
N LEU A 102 0.16 6.22 -14.86
CA LEU A 102 -0.10 4.80 -14.68
C LEU A 102 -0.13 4.40 -13.20
N VAL A 103 -1.12 3.60 -12.83
CA VAL A 103 -1.26 3.01 -11.49
C VAL A 103 -0.91 1.53 -11.57
N LEU A 104 0.00 1.08 -10.71
CA LEU A 104 0.33 -0.31 -10.48
C LEU A 104 -0.34 -0.76 -9.18
N LEU A 105 -1.25 -1.72 -9.25
CA LEU A 105 -1.81 -2.39 -8.07
C LEU A 105 -1.09 -3.71 -7.86
N LEU A 106 -0.35 -3.81 -6.77
CA LEU A 106 0.52 -4.94 -6.48
C LEU A 106 0.05 -5.60 -5.17
N PRO A 107 -0.76 -6.69 -5.23
CA PRO A 107 -1.20 -7.39 -4.03
C PRO A 107 -0.01 -7.81 -3.17
N HIS A 108 0.03 -7.30 -1.93
CA HIS A 108 1.14 -7.43 -1.00
C HIS A 108 0.61 -7.69 0.41
N GLY A 109 1.27 -8.58 1.14
CA GLY A 109 0.96 -8.90 2.53
C GLY A 109 1.43 -10.30 2.89
N TYR A 110 1.92 -10.43 4.10
CA TYR A 110 2.44 -11.69 4.65
C TYR A 110 1.29 -12.45 5.33
N GLU A 111 0.82 -13.51 4.67
CA GLU A 111 -0.41 -14.25 5.07
C GLU A 111 -0.18 -15.77 5.11
N GLY A 112 1.08 -16.20 5.17
CA GLY A 112 1.43 -17.63 5.21
C GLY A 112 1.24 -18.37 3.89
N GLN A 113 1.24 -17.63 2.76
CA GLN A 113 1.04 -18.17 1.42
C GLN A 113 2.36 -18.50 0.68
N GLY A 114 3.48 -18.42 1.38
CA GLY A 114 4.79 -18.71 0.82
C GLY A 114 5.49 -17.51 0.16
N PRO A 115 6.73 -17.73 -0.32
CA PRO A 115 7.58 -16.65 -0.81
C PRO A 115 7.10 -15.96 -2.09
N GLU A 116 6.35 -16.67 -2.94
CA GLU A 116 5.91 -16.16 -4.25
C GLU A 116 4.56 -15.44 -4.21
N HIS A 117 3.90 -15.39 -3.04
CA HIS A 117 2.56 -14.84 -2.87
C HIS A 117 2.45 -13.89 -1.68
N SER A 118 3.55 -13.33 -1.23
CA SER A 118 3.60 -12.48 -0.02
C SER A 118 4.12 -11.08 -0.30
N SER A 119 5.18 -10.92 -1.08
CA SER A 119 5.87 -9.64 -1.20
C SER A 119 5.94 -9.11 -2.63
N ALA A 120 5.37 -7.93 -2.85
CA ALA A 120 5.65 -7.14 -4.05
C ALA A 120 7.05 -6.49 -4.03
N ARG A 121 7.90 -6.85 -3.05
CA ARG A 121 9.25 -6.33 -2.91
C ARG A 121 9.29 -4.80 -2.88
N LEU A 122 8.55 -4.24 -1.93
CA LEU A 122 8.41 -2.81 -1.69
C LEU A 122 9.76 -2.08 -1.66
N GLU A 123 10.79 -2.69 -1.08
CA GLU A 123 12.14 -2.17 -0.99
C GLU A 123 12.77 -1.82 -2.34
N ARG A 124 12.42 -2.54 -3.41
CA ARG A 124 12.96 -2.29 -4.75
C ARG A 124 12.39 -1.00 -5.35
N PHE A 125 11.11 -0.73 -5.12
CA PHE A 125 10.48 0.52 -5.52
C PHE A 125 11.04 1.69 -4.72
N LEU A 126 11.17 1.54 -3.41
CA LEU A 126 11.69 2.59 -2.54
C LEU A 126 13.18 2.91 -2.80
N GLN A 127 13.98 1.91 -3.19
CA GLN A 127 15.37 2.12 -3.58
C GLN A 127 15.49 3.04 -4.81
N ASN A 128 14.51 3.01 -5.70
CA ASN A 128 14.49 3.77 -6.94
C ASN A 128 13.78 5.14 -6.82
N CYS A 129 13.48 5.57 -5.60
CA CYS A 129 12.84 6.87 -5.34
C CYS A 129 13.85 8.01 -5.40
N ALA A 130 13.66 8.91 -6.36
CA ALA A 130 14.44 10.13 -6.50
C ALA A 130 13.64 11.18 -7.28
N GLU A 131 13.94 12.47 -7.08
CA GLU A 131 13.44 13.57 -7.90
C GLU A 131 11.90 13.62 -8.04
N MET A 132 11.18 13.07 -7.05
CA MET A 132 9.71 12.95 -7.08
C MET A 132 9.20 12.17 -8.29
N ASN A 133 9.95 11.15 -8.73
CA ASN A 133 9.69 10.39 -9.96
C ASN A 133 8.37 9.61 -9.97
N TRP A 134 7.93 9.12 -8.83
CA TRP A 134 6.68 8.39 -8.66
C TRP A 134 6.09 8.55 -7.24
N ILE A 135 5.01 7.85 -6.96
CA ILE A 135 4.37 7.81 -5.64
C ILE A 135 4.30 6.34 -5.21
N ILE A 136 4.69 6.06 -3.97
CA ILE A 136 4.61 4.71 -3.38
C ILE A 136 3.66 4.77 -2.19
N ALA A 137 2.62 3.94 -2.19
CA ALA A 137 1.60 3.90 -1.15
C ALA A 137 1.30 2.46 -0.69
N ASN A 138 0.96 2.34 0.58
CA ASN A 138 0.50 1.09 1.19
C ASN A 138 -0.66 1.43 2.14
N VAL A 139 -1.86 1.50 1.58
CA VAL A 139 -3.05 2.05 2.25
C VAL A 139 -3.77 1.00 3.11
N THR A 140 -4.28 1.44 4.25
CA THR A 140 -4.93 0.59 5.23
C THR A 140 -6.46 0.75 5.30
N GLN A 141 -7.03 1.78 4.66
CA GLN A 141 -8.47 2.06 4.72
C GLN A 141 -9.11 2.21 3.34
N PRO A 142 -10.34 1.69 3.13
CA PRO A 142 -11.06 1.83 1.85
C PRO A 142 -11.24 3.27 1.39
N ALA A 143 -11.62 4.20 2.29
CA ALA A 143 -11.78 5.61 1.93
C ALA A 143 -10.45 6.25 1.52
N ASN A 144 -9.36 5.90 2.19
CA ASN A 144 -8.05 6.43 1.84
C ASN A 144 -7.56 5.89 0.49
N PHE A 145 -7.84 4.61 0.19
CA PHE A 145 -7.57 4.02 -1.13
C PHE A 145 -8.39 4.72 -2.25
N PHE A 146 -9.66 4.96 -2.01
CA PHE A 146 -10.52 5.72 -2.93
C PHE A 146 -9.95 7.12 -3.21
N HIS A 147 -9.54 7.85 -2.17
CA HIS A 147 -8.96 9.17 -2.33
C HIS A 147 -7.57 9.17 -2.98
N LEU A 148 -6.78 8.12 -2.78
CA LEU A 148 -5.51 7.93 -3.47
C LEU A 148 -5.71 7.88 -4.99
N LEU A 149 -6.68 7.08 -5.46
CA LEU A 149 -7.02 6.97 -6.88
C LEU A 149 -7.63 8.27 -7.44
N ARG A 150 -8.49 8.95 -6.68
CA ARG A 150 -9.02 10.27 -7.07
C ARG A 150 -7.91 11.31 -7.22
N ARG A 151 -6.98 11.34 -6.26
CA ARG A 151 -5.84 12.26 -6.27
C ARG A 151 -4.99 12.10 -7.51
N GLN A 152 -4.83 10.88 -8.02
CA GLN A 152 -4.03 10.56 -9.21
C GLN A 152 -4.48 11.35 -10.45
N LEU A 153 -5.78 11.56 -10.61
CA LEU A 153 -6.32 12.38 -11.70
C LEU A 153 -6.46 13.87 -11.35
N ALA A 154 -6.58 14.19 -10.07
CA ALA A 154 -6.74 15.57 -9.60
C ALA A 154 -5.45 16.40 -9.66
N PHE A 155 -4.28 15.74 -9.71
CA PHE A 155 -3.01 16.45 -9.85
C PHE A 155 -2.92 17.18 -11.21
N PRO A 156 -2.35 18.40 -11.24
CA PRO A 156 -2.09 19.12 -12.49
C PRO A 156 -0.93 18.53 -13.32
N PHE A 157 -0.29 17.49 -12.82
CA PHE A 157 0.79 16.73 -13.43
C PHE A 157 0.47 15.23 -13.43
N ARG A 158 1.32 14.43 -14.06
CA ARG A 158 1.22 12.97 -14.05
C ARG A 158 2.48 12.37 -13.45
N LYS A 159 2.29 11.47 -12.47
CA LYS A 159 3.37 10.66 -11.87
C LYS A 159 2.86 9.23 -11.74
N PRO A 160 3.68 8.21 -12.00
CA PRO A 160 3.29 6.83 -11.72
C PRO A 160 2.95 6.63 -10.24
N LEU A 161 1.96 5.79 -9.98
CA LEU A 161 1.55 5.42 -8.63
C LEU A 161 1.72 3.91 -8.45
N VAL A 162 2.51 3.51 -7.47
CA VAL A 162 2.68 2.11 -7.06
C VAL A 162 1.97 1.89 -5.74
N VAL A 163 1.01 0.99 -5.73
CA VAL A 163 0.20 0.68 -4.55
C VAL A 163 0.45 -0.76 -4.12
N MET A 164 0.92 -0.93 -2.90
CA MET A 164 0.89 -2.21 -2.19
C MET A 164 -0.57 -2.49 -1.85
N SER A 165 -1.26 -3.23 -2.71
CA SER A 165 -2.71 -3.42 -2.59
C SER A 165 -3.06 -4.57 -1.64
N PRO A 166 -4.25 -4.52 -1.00
CA PRO A 166 -4.63 -5.51 0.01
C PRO A 166 -4.99 -6.88 -0.61
N LYS A 167 -4.84 -7.92 0.22
CA LYS A 167 -5.33 -9.29 -0.01
C LYS A 167 -6.38 -9.67 1.04
N SER A 168 -5.97 -10.13 2.22
CA SER A 168 -6.89 -10.50 3.30
C SER A 168 -7.71 -9.30 3.81
N MET A 169 -7.14 -8.08 3.77
CA MET A 169 -7.85 -6.86 4.15
C MET A 169 -9.11 -6.59 3.31
N LEU A 170 -9.23 -7.15 2.12
CA LEU A 170 -10.43 -7.08 1.29
C LEU A 170 -11.69 -7.64 1.98
N ARG A 171 -11.53 -8.49 3.01
CA ARG A 171 -12.61 -9.10 3.79
C ARG A 171 -12.46 -8.92 5.29
N HIS A 172 -11.49 -8.14 5.73
CA HIS A 172 -11.25 -7.94 7.15
C HIS A 172 -12.37 -7.08 7.75
N PRO A 173 -13.03 -7.51 8.82
CA PRO A 173 -14.22 -6.84 9.36
C PRO A 173 -13.96 -5.43 9.86
N GLU A 174 -12.75 -5.13 10.31
CA GLU A 174 -12.35 -3.79 10.76
C GLU A 174 -11.77 -2.90 9.64
N CYS A 175 -11.49 -3.47 8.45
CA CYS A 175 -11.02 -2.71 7.30
C CYS A 175 -12.20 -2.09 6.53
N VAL A 176 -12.89 -1.18 7.21
CA VAL A 176 -14.08 -0.50 6.71
C VAL A 176 -13.94 1.01 6.85
N SER A 177 -14.72 1.77 6.11
CA SER A 177 -14.78 3.23 6.23
C SER A 177 -16.23 3.69 6.17
N PRO A 178 -16.67 4.61 7.04
CA PRO A 178 -18.01 5.18 6.98
C PRO A 178 -18.18 6.04 5.73
N LEU A 179 -19.41 6.13 5.21
CA LEU A 179 -19.72 6.85 3.97
C LEU A 179 -19.23 8.31 3.99
N LYS A 180 -19.28 8.97 5.14
CA LYS A 180 -18.79 10.35 5.32
C LYS A 180 -17.33 10.54 4.92
N ASP A 181 -16.51 9.49 4.99
CA ASP A 181 -15.09 9.57 4.67
C ASP A 181 -14.82 9.51 3.14
N PHE A 182 -15.87 9.24 2.33
CA PHE A 182 -15.76 9.22 0.87
C PHE A 182 -16.27 10.51 0.20
N VAL A 183 -16.96 11.38 0.94
CA VAL A 183 -17.70 12.52 0.39
C VAL A 183 -17.25 13.85 0.98
N GLY A 184 -17.72 14.95 0.39
CA GLY A 184 -17.42 16.30 0.84
C GLY A 184 -15.96 16.71 0.63
N ALA A 185 -15.38 17.41 1.61
CA ALA A 185 -13.99 17.89 1.55
C ALA A 185 -12.94 16.87 1.98
N THR A 186 -13.31 15.57 2.04
CA THR A 186 -12.37 14.51 2.42
C THR A 186 -11.32 14.27 1.32
N LYS A 187 -10.13 13.89 1.73
CA LYS A 187 -8.98 13.72 0.84
C LYS A 187 -8.06 12.61 1.32
N PHE A 188 -7.12 12.23 0.48
CA PHE A 188 -6.06 11.29 0.83
C PHE A 188 -5.22 11.82 2.00
N LYS A 189 -4.92 10.92 2.94
CA LYS A 189 -4.04 11.17 4.08
C LYS A 189 -2.76 10.35 3.90
N GLU A 190 -1.63 11.02 3.80
CA GLU A 190 -0.32 10.38 3.67
C GLU A 190 0.09 9.66 4.96
N LEU A 191 -0.41 10.16 6.08
CA LEU A 191 -0.21 9.62 7.42
C LEU A 191 -1.54 9.63 8.16
N ILE A 192 -1.80 8.56 8.91
CA ILE A 192 -2.97 8.47 9.79
C ILE A 192 -2.49 8.22 11.21
N ASP A 193 -2.79 9.17 12.06
CA ASP A 193 -2.49 9.13 13.50
C ASP A 193 -3.37 8.12 14.23
N ASP A 194 -2.99 7.75 15.45
CA ASP A 194 -3.78 6.87 16.31
C ASP A 194 -5.09 7.55 16.72
N PRO A 195 -6.26 7.03 16.31
CA PRO A 195 -7.54 7.64 16.59
C PRO A 195 -7.96 7.55 18.06
N GLU A 196 -7.37 6.63 18.84
CA GLU A 196 -7.69 6.42 20.26
C GLU A 196 -6.90 7.36 21.17
N ILE A 197 -5.82 7.97 20.68
CA ILE A 197 -4.97 8.87 21.45
C ILE A 197 -5.33 10.33 21.14
N SER A 198 -5.99 10.99 22.09
CA SER A 198 -6.26 12.43 21.99
C SER A 198 -4.98 13.28 22.10
N ALA A 199 -5.00 14.51 21.62
CA ALA A 199 -3.87 15.44 21.76
C ALA A 199 -3.43 15.62 23.24
N LYS A 200 -4.38 15.62 24.17
CA LYS A 200 -4.12 15.73 25.61
C LYS A 200 -3.39 14.51 26.17
N ASN A 201 -3.74 13.31 25.71
CA ASN A 201 -3.16 12.06 26.18
C ASN A 201 -1.87 11.68 25.46
N GLY A 202 -1.57 12.30 24.33
CA GLY A 202 -0.35 12.03 23.56
C GLY A 202 0.93 12.14 24.37
N LYS A 203 1.00 13.10 25.31
CA LYS A 203 2.16 13.27 26.21
C LYS A 203 2.41 12.10 27.17
N LYS A 204 1.41 11.24 27.39
CA LYS A 204 1.51 10.06 28.25
C LYS A 204 1.93 8.81 27.50
N VAL A 205 1.98 8.88 26.18
CA VAL A 205 2.42 7.78 25.33
C VAL A 205 3.91 7.54 25.57
N PHE A 206 4.24 6.32 25.97
CA PHE A 206 5.61 5.87 26.18
C PHE A 206 6.27 5.40 24.87
N ARG A 207 5.50 4.66 24.04
CA ARG A 207 5.99 4.09 22.78
C ARG A 207 5.14 4.54 21.60
N VAL A 208 5.79 5.06 20.57
CA VAL A 208 5.17 5.38 19.28
C VAL A 208 5.60 4.34 18.26
N ILE A 209 4.65 3.62 17.70
CA ILE A 209 4.84 2.63 16.64
C ILE A 209 4.44 3.24 15.31
N PHE A 210 5.39 3.33 14.38
CA PHE A 210 5.11 3.58 12.97
C PHE A 210 5.06 2.26 12.23
N CYS A 211 4.07 2.10 11.37
CA CYS A 211 3.92 0.92 10.51
C CYS A 211 3.29 1.29 9.16
N SER A 212 3.23 0.33 8.25
CA SER A 212 2.57 0.48 6.95
C SER A 212 1.88 -0.81 6.56
N GLY A 213 0.69 -0.72 5.94
CA GLY A 213 -0.06 -1.87 5.47
C GLY A 213 -0.75 -2.68 6.57
N LYS A 214 -1.01 -3.96 6.28
CA LYS A 214 -1.92 -4.79 7.08
C LYS A 214 -1.50 -5.06 8.52
N ILE A 215 -0.20 -4.99 8.84
CA ILE A 215 0.28 -5.21 10.22
C ILE A 215 -0.35 -4.25 11.23
N TYR A 216 -0.84 -3.11 10.75
CA TYR A 216 -1.63 -2.19 11.58
C TYR A 216 -2.76 -2.89 12.32
N TYR A 217 -3.49 -3.78 11.64
CA TYR A 217 -4.65 -4.45 12.23
C TYR A 217 -4.24 -5.45 13.31
N ASP A 218 -3.15 -6.17 13.12
CA ASP A 218 -2.61 -7.08 14.13
C ASP A 218 -2.16 -6.31 15.38
N LEU A 219 -1.46 -5.18 15.17
CA LEU A 219 -1.01 -4.29 16.24
C LEU A 219 -2.21 -3.65 16.97
N ALA A 220 -3.22 -3.18 16.24
CA ALA A 220 -4.42 -2.57 16.84
C ALA A 220 -5.22 -3.58 17.66
N ALA A 221 -5.35 -4.83 17.17
CA ALA A 221 -6.00 -5.90 17.91
C ALA A 221 -5.28 -6.19 19.24
N ARG A 222 -3.95 -6.32 19.23
CA ARG A 222 -3.13 -6.53 20.41
C ARG A 222 -3.22 -5.35 21.38
N LYS A 223 -3.15 -4.12 20.88
CA LYS A 223 -3.33 -2.90 21.69
C LYS A 223 -4.64 -2.92 22.48
N LYS A 224 -5.73 -3.26 21.78
CA LYS A 224 -7.07 -3.36 22.35
C LYS A 224 -7.19 -4.48 23.39
N GLU A 225 -6.65 -5.67 23.09
CA GLU A 225 -6.63 -6.84 23.96
C GLU A 225 -5.90 -6.53 25.28
N GLU A 226 -4.71 -5.96 25.20
CA GLU A 226 -3.87 -5.63 26.36
C GLU A 226 -4.23 -4.28 27.01
N LYS A 227 -5.20 -3.54 26.46
CA LYS A 227 -5.64 -2.22 26.96
C LYS A 227 -4.47 -1.23 27.10
N ARG A 228 -3.61 -1.14 26.09
CA ARG A 228 -2.38 -0.33 26.09
C ARG A 228 -2.68 1.09 25.64
N ASP A 229 -2.93 2.00 26.59
CA ASP A 229 -3.10 3.44 26.35
C ASP A 229 -1.76 4.23 26.32
N ASP A 230 -0.67 3.57 26.68
CA ASP A 230 0.70 4.06 26.67
C ASP A 230 1.41 3.85 25.30
N ILE A 231 0.73 3.22 24.32
CA ILE A 231 1.25 2.97 22.98
C ILE A 231 0.36 3.68 21.93
N ALA A 232 0.99 4.42 21.04
CA ALA A 232 0.35 4.98 19.84
C ALA A 232 0.78 4.22 18.58
N ILE A 233 -0.17 3.96 17.66
CA ILE A 233 0.09 3.28 16.39
C ILE A 233 -0.21 4.23 15.23
N ILE A 234 0.81 4.65 14.52
CA ILE A 234 0.76 5.60 13.40
C ILE A 234 0.97 4.87 12.10
N ARG A 235 0.10 5.09 11.13
CA ARG A 235 0.16 4.47 9.81
C ARG A 235 0.77 5.41 8.78
N LEU A 236 1.82 4.98 8.11
CA LEU A 236 2.30 5.63 6.90
C LEU A 236 1.58 5.01 5.70
N GLU A 237 0.63 5.75 5.16
CA GLU A 237 -0.17 5.35 3.99
C GLU A 237 0.59 5.66 2.69
N GLN A 238 1.43 6.70 2.71
CA GLN A 238 2.36 7.03 1.64
C GLN A 238 3.79 6.92 2.14
N LEU A 239 4.58 6.13 1.41
CA LEU A 239 5.99 5.89 1.73
C LEU A 239 6.94 6.75 0.88
N TYR A 240 6.49 7.17 -0.31
CA TYR A 240 7.22 8.14 -1.10
C TYR A 240 6.25 9.02 -1.92
N PRO A 241 6.43 10.32 -1.95
CA PRO A 241 7.29 11.09 -1.05
C PRO A 241 6.91 10.90 0.41
N LEU A 242 7.90 10.75 1.28
CA LEU A 242 7.65 10.54 2.72
C LEU A 242 7.03 11.80 3.35
N PRO A 243 5.98 11.70 4.19
CA PRO A 243 5.36 12.85 4.86
C PRO A 243 6.19 13.31 6.09
N GLU A 244 7.46 13.63 5.89
CA GLU A 244 8.43 13.94 6.94
C GLU A 244 7.95 15.04 7.90
N LYS A 245 7.38 16.12 7.35
CA LYS A 245 6.85 17.22 8.15
C LYS A 245 5.76 16.75 9.11
N GLN A 246 4.82 15.92 8.64
CA GLN A 246 3.74 15.40 9.46
C GLN A 246 4.26 14.46 10.56
N ILE A 247 5.28 13.63 10.24
CA ILE A 247 5.93 12.74 11.21
C ILE A 247 6.57 13.57 12.34
N ARG A 248 7.37 14.57 11.98
CA ARG A 248 8.05 15.45 12.96
C ARG A 248 7.04 16.21 13.80
N GLU A 249 6.01 16.79 13.20
CA GLU A 249 4.97 17.51 13.92
C GLU A 249 4.23 16.64 14.94
N LEU A 250 3.98 15.37 14.64
CA LEU A 250 3.37 14.44 15.60
C LEU A 250 4.29 14.18 16.79
N LEU A 251 5.56 13.90 16.55
CA LEU A 251 6.53 13.61 17.60
C LEU A 251 6.80 14.85 18.47
N GLU A 252 6.97 16.01 17.86
CA GLU A 252 7.31 17.25 18.55
C GLU A 252 6.13 17.89 19.27
N LYS A 253 4.88 17.73 18.78
CA LYS A 253 3.72 18.44 19.33
C LYS A 253 2.78 17.54 20.13
N LYS A 254 2.60 16.28 19.71
CA LYS A 254 1.64 15.37 20.36
C LYS A 254 2.32 14.32 21.23
N TYR A 255 3.34 13.66 20.74
CA TYR A 255 3.99 12.54 21.42
C TYR A 255 5.29 12.92 22.11
N THR A 256 5.32 14.10 22.73
CA THR A 256 6.51 14.68 23.37
C THR A 256 7.05 13.88 24.57
N GLY A 257 6.28 12.95 25.12
CA GLY A 257 6.67 12.06 26.20
C GLY A 257 7.19 10.71 25.74
N ALA A 258 7.24 10.45 24.44
CA ALA A 258 7.64 9.16 23.91
C ALA A 258 9.12 8.87 24.20
N MET A 259 9.36 7.75 24.88
CA MET A 259 10.70 7.25 25.19
C MET A 259 11.21 6.25 24.14
N GLU A 260 10.30 5.67 23.36
CA GLU A 260 10.62 4.74 22.30
C GLU A 260 9.84 5.09 21.04
N ILE A 261 10.56 5.12 19.92
CA ILE A 261 9.99 5.27 18.57
C ILE A 261 10.36 4.02 17.79
N CYS A 262 9.35 3.26 17.36
CA CYS A 262 9.55 2.00 16.67
C CYS A 262 9.08 2.10 15.22
N TRP A 263 9.81 1.45 14.32
CA TRP A 263 9.31 1.04 13.01
C TRP A 263 8.97 -0.45 13.07
N VAL A 264 7.72 -0.80 12.79
CA VAL A 264 7.25 -2.19 12.79
C VAL A 264 6.83 -2.59 11.38
N GLN A 265 7.41 -3.67 10.86
CA GLN A 265 7.10 -4.20 9.54
C GLN A 265 7.05 -5.73 9.54
N GLU A 266 6.32 -6.31 8.59
CA GLU A 266 6.24 -7.77 8.42
C GLU A 266 7.43 -8.33 7.65
N GLU A 267 8.02 -7.53 6.81
CA GLU A 267 9.14 -7.89 5.94
C GLU A 267 10.40 -8.16 6.77
N PRO A 268 11.33 -8.99 6.25
CA PRO A 268 12.65 -9.13 6.84
C PRO A 268 13.43 -7.80 6.94
N VAL A 269 14.37 -7.71 7.87
CA VAL A 269 15.25 -6.53 8.10
C VAL A 269 15.84 -5.93 6.83
N ASN A 270 16.20 -6.75 5.87
CA ASN A 270 16.82 -6.32 4.60
C ASN A 270 15.81 -5.96 3.52
N MET A 271 14.51 -6.06 3.79
CA MET A 271 13.40 -5.82 2.86
C MET A 271 12.43 -4.78 3.47
N GLY A 272 11.32 -4.51 2.75
CA GLY A 272 10.31 -3.56 3.20
C GLY A 272 10.76 -2.10 3.21
N ALA A 273 10.11 -1.28 4.03
CA ALA A 273 10.33 0.16 4.02
C ALA A 273 11.42 0.64 5.00
N TRP A 274 11.92 -0.21 5.86
CA TRP A 274 12.85 0.17 6.92
C TRP A 274 14.01 1.04 6.45
N ARG A 275 14.72 0.58 5.40
CA ARG A 275 15.90 1.31 4.92
C ARG A 275 15.54 2.70 4.41
N HIS A 276 14.44 2.80 3.69
CA HIS A 276 13.97 4.09 3.17
C HIS A 276 13.62 5.05 4.31
N VAL A 277 12.82 4.60 5.28
CA VAL A 277 12.39 5.41 6.42
C VAL A 277 13.58 5.85 7.28
N SER A 278 14.47 4.94 7.63
CA SER A 278 15.63 5.26 8.46
C SER A 278 16.64 6.19 7.77
N PHE A 279 16.77 6.10 6.46
CA PHE A 279 17.63 7.00 5.67
C PHE A 279 17.02 8.39 5.50
N SER A 280 15.71 8.47 5.32
CA SER A 280 14.99 9.75 5.19
C SER A 280 14.88 10.52 6.51
N LEU A 281 14.90 9.82 7.63
CA LEU A 281 14.73 10.39 8.98
C LEU A 281 15.88 9.94 9.91
N PRO A 282 17.15 10.27 9.60
CA PRO A 282 18.31 9.74 10.32
C PRO A 282 18.45 10.27 11.75
N ASP A 283 17.80 11.36 12.06
CA ASP A 283 17.77 12.00 13.39
C ASP A 283 16.70 11.41 14.33
N ILE A 284 15.76 10.62 13.81
CA ILE A 284 14.75 9.94 14.62
C ILE A 284 15.30 8.56 15.03
N PRO A 285 15.45 8.28 16.34
CA PRO A 285 16.08 7.04 16.82
C PRO A 285 15.08 5.86 16.74
N PHE A 286 14.73 5.44 15.54
CA PHE A 286 13.85 4.32 15.34
C PHE A 286 14.45 2.99 15.81
N ARG A 287 13.71 2.26 16.64
CA ARG A 287 13.93 0.84 16.89
C ARG A 287 13.19 0.01 15.85
N LEU A 288 13.91 -0.79 15.08
CA LEU A 288 13.29 -1.72 14.12
C LEU A 288 12.76 -2.96 14.82
N ILE A 289 11.50 -3.33 14.49
CA ILE A 289 10.87 -4.59 14.86
C ILE A 289 10.38 -5.25 13.57
N SER A 290 10.95 -6.41 13.24
CA SER A 290 10.73 -7.07 11.94
C SER A 290 11.14 -8.53 11.99
N ARG A 291 10.88 -9.28 10.92
CA ARG A 291 11.49 -10.59 10.72
C ARG A 291 13.02 -10.48 10.60
N ARG A 292 13.69 -11.58 10.89
CA ARG A 292 15.14 -11.71 10.71
C ARG A 292 15.53 -11.49 9.26
N ARG A 293 16.79 -11.13 9.02
CA ARG A 293 17.36 -11.05 7.67
C ARG A 293 17.18 -12.38 6.93
N ALA A 294 16.69 -12.34 5.70
CA ALA A 294 16.43 -13.51 4.89
C ALA A 294 16.71 -13.24 3.41
N ALA A 295 17.09 -14.27 2.68
CA ALA A 295 17.22 -14.22 1.22
C ALA A 295 15.86 -14.34 0.54
N SER A 296 14.95 -15.14 1.12
CA SER A 296 13.55 -15.26 0.69
C SER A 296 12.68 -14.20 1.36
N PRO A 297 11.69 -13.61 0.69
CA PRO A 297 10.81 -12.63 1.30
C PRO A 297 9.95 -13.22 2.43
N ALA A 298 9.50 -14.47 2.31
CA ALA A 298 8.66 -15.12 3.31
C ALA A 298 9.03 -16.61 3.48
N THR A 299 8.62 -17.21 4.59
CA THR A 299 8.72 -18.65 4.82
C THR A 299 7.69 -19.42 4.01
N GLY A 300 8.03 -20.65 3.56
CA GLY A 300 7.13 -21.56 2.89
C GLY A 300 6.16 -22.29 3.84
N PHE A 301 6.38 -22.26 5.16
CA PHE A 301 5.57 -22.97 6.15
C PHE A 301 4.65 -22.01 6.91
N LYS A 302 3.35 -22.24 6.81
CA LYS A 302 2.37 -21.38 7.50
C LYS A 302 2.59 -21.32 9.02
N LYS A 303 2.84 -22.45 9.67
CA LYS A 303 3.11 -22.48 11.12
C LYS A 303 4.27 -21.56 11.50
N ARG A 304 5.36 -21.60 10.74
CA ARG A 304 6.53 -20.73 10.98
C ARG A 304 6.20 -19.26 10.71
N HIS A 305 5.38 -18.99 9.69
CA HIS A 305 4.86 -17.64 9.46
C HIS A 305 4.10 -17.12 10.67
N ASP A 306 3.20 -17.93 11.23
CA ASP A 306 2.38 -17.54 12.38
C ASP A 306 3.27 -17.28 13.63
N GLU A 307 4.29 -18.11 13.87
CA GLU A 307 5.28 -17.93 14.94
C GLU A 307 6.05 -16.62 14.76
N GLU A 308 6.55 -16.34 13.56
CA GLU A 308 7.31 -15.13 13.25
C GLU A 308 6.45 -13.87 13.36
N GLN A 309 5.17 -13.93 12.95
CA GLN A 309 4.21 -12.82 13.09
C GLN A 309 3.94 -12.53 14.57
N GLU A 310 3.70 -13.56 15.37
CA GLU A 310 3.49 -13.41 16.81
C GLU A 310 4.70 -12.82 17.52
N ILE A 311 5.93 -13.19 17.12
CA ILE A 311 7.17 -12.59 17.67
C ILE A 311 7.20 -11.08 17.41
N ILE A 312 6.90 -10.64 16.19
CA ILE A 312 6.88 -9.21 15.85
C ILE A 312 5.90 -8.46 16.75
N ILE A 313 4.68 -8.99 16.88
CA ILE A 313 3.62 -8.37 17.68
C ILE A 313 4.00 -8.36 19.16
N SER A 314 4.47 -9.48 19.70
CA SER A 314 4.89 -9.57 21.10
C SER A 314 6.01 -8.61 21.45
N VAL A 315 7.03 -8.48 20.59
CA VAL A 315 8.15 -7.52 20.77
C VAL A 315 7.65 -6.07 20.69
N ALA A 316 6.67 -5.78 19.83
CA ALA A 316 6.10 -4.45 19.73
C ALA A 316 5.35 -4.01 21.01
N PHE A 317 4.86 -4.95 21.80
CA PHE A 317 4.11 -4.71 23.04
C PHE A 317 4.83 -5.10 24.33
N GLU A 318 6.08 -5.59 24.24
CA GLU A 318 6.85 -5.95 25.45
C GLU A 318 6.94 -4.78 26.44
N LYS A 319 6.76 -5.09 27.71
CA LYS A 319 7.02 -4.14 28.81
C LYS A 319 8.52 -4.12 29.09
N LYS A 320 9.08 -2.95 29.21
CA LYS A 320 10.43 -2.76 29.76
C LYS A 320 10.41 -2.60 31.25
#